data_28caf07be4b4417bb0103edeef2bcd0e
#
_entry.id   28caf07be4b4417bb0103edeef2bcd0e
#
_cell.length_a   1.000
_cell.length_b   1.000
_cell.length_c   1.000
_cell.angle_alpha   90.00
_cell.angle_beta   90.00
_cell.angle_gamma   90.00
#
_symmetry.space_group_name_H-M   'P 1'
#
loop_
_entity.id
_entity.type
_entity.pdbx_description
1 polymer ?
#
loop_
_entity_poly.entity_id
_entity_poly.type
_entity_poly.pdbx_seq_one_letter_code
_entity_poly.pdbx_strand_id
1 'polypeptide(L)'
;MGDTYYELTEFSPVADVNEFTFDRTRSIFAALQQQRDYSVQGLLKRADRKVECIVVDVESDGVPPRNIHGIKYRERLALCILENEKQLVEVYALRKDFPILMHQNLSPPDAPRSLCLYFEPPASVTRSWTPQKFLRRIQSWL
;
A
#
# COMPACT_ATOMS: atom_id res chain seq x y z
N MET A 1 9.59 -22.84 -0.36
CA MET A 1 9.16 -22.03 -1.50
C MET A 1 8.66 -20.68 -1.01
N GLY A 2 9.03 -19.63 -1.71
CA GLY A 2 8.59 -18.26 -1.38
C GLY A 2 7.15 -18.00 -1.82
N ASP A 3 6.58 -16.92 -1.31
CA ASP A 3 5.28 -16.46 -1.74
C ASP A 3 5.32 -15.97 -3.18
N THR A 4 4.18 -16.05 -3.86
CA THR A 4 4.00 -15.46 -5.18
C THR A 4 3.21 -14.16 -5.05
N TYR A 5 3.55 -13.19 -5.90
CA TYR A 5 2.97 -11.85 -5.85
C TYR A 5 2.41 -11.47 -7.21
N TYR A 6 1.34 -10.66 -7.16
CA TYR A 6 0.81 -10.06 -8.39
C TYR A 6 1.80 -9.04 -8.94
N GLU A 7 1.92 -9.01 -10.27
CA GLU A 7 2.71 -8.00 -10.96
C GLU A 7 1.81 -6.83 -11.36
N LEU A 8 2.35 -5.62 -11.25
CA LEU A 8 1.65 -4.41 -11.66
C LEU A 8 2.03 -4.09 -13.09
N THR A 9 1.39 -4.78 -14.04
CA THR A 9 1.80 -4.78 -15.46
C THR A 9 1.65 -3.43 -16.15
N GLU A 10 0.76 -2.56 -15.66
CA GLU A 10 0.55 -1.22 -16.22
C GLU A 10 1.56 -0.19 -15.70
N PHE A 11 2.45 -0.61 -14.80
CA PHE A 11 3.42 0.25 -14.16
C PHE A 11 4.82 -0.07 -14.67
N SER A 12 5.67 0.96 -14.68
CA SER A 12 7.09 0.83 -15.06
C SER A 12 7.98 1.26 -13.90
N PRO A 13 9.15 0.61 -13.73
CA PRO A 13 10.07 0.98 -12.66
C PRO A 13 10.58 2.41 -12.80
N VAL A 14 10.78 3.06 -11.66
CA VAL A 14 11.39 4.36 -11.53
C VAL A 14 12.71 4.17 -10.79
N ALA A 15 13.80 4.74 -11.30
CA ALA A 15 15.14 4.52 -10.75
C ALA A 15 15.38 5.30 -9.46
N ASP A 16 14.73 6.47 -9.30
CA ASP A 16 14.99 7.39 -8.20
C ASP A 16 13.68 8.04 -7.76
N VAL A 17 13.53 8.24 -6.45
CA VAL A 17 12.35 8.90 -5.87
C VAL A 17 12.14 10.30 -6.42
N ASN A 18 13.20 10.96 -6.86
CA ASN A 18 13.12 12.31 -7.45
C ASN A 18 12.41 12.32 -8.80
N GLU A 19 12.21 11.17 -9.43
CA GLU A 19 11.42 11.05 -10.66
C GLU A 19 9.92 11.07 -10.40
N PHE A 20 9.49 10.93 -9.15
CA PHE A 20 8.09 11.11 -8.78
C PHE A 20 7.72 12.60 -8.82
N THR A 21 6.53 12.90 -9.35
CA THR A 21 6.06 14.26 -9.48
C THR A 21 5.11 14.68 -8.36
N PHE A 22 4.47 13.70 -7.68
CA PHE A 22 3.50 14.02 -6.63
C PHE A 22 4.22 14.25 -5.30
N ASP A 23 3.95 15.39 -4.67
CA ASP A 23 4.50 15.70 -3.35
C ASP A 23 4.11 14.65 -2.32
N ARG A 24 2.86 14.15 -2.41
CA ARG A 24 2.36 13.13 -1.50
C ARG A 24 3.15 11.83 -1.61
N THR A 25 3.55 11.42 -2.81
CA THR A 25 4.40 10.24 -3.01
C THR A 25 5.75 10.41 -2.33
N ARG A 26 6.39 11.56 -2.54
CA ARG A 26 7.70 11.83 -1.94
C ARG A 26 7.60 11.92 -0.41
N SER A 27 6.50 12.47 0.12
CA SER A 27 6.32 12.56 1.57
C SER A 27 6.10 11.18 2.20
N ILE A 28 5.38 10.29 1.53
CA ILE A 28 5.21 8.90 1.98
C ILE A 28 6.54 8.18 1.95
N PHE A 29 7.32 8.34 0.88
CA PHE A 29 8.64 7.73 0.79
C PHE A 29 9.54 8.18 1.94
N ALA A 30 9.56 9.48 2.24
CA ALA A 30 10.37 10.02 3.34
C ALA A 30 9.95 9.41 4.69
N ALA A 31 8.64 9.26 4.92
CA ALA A 31 8.14 8.63 6.13
C ALA A 31 8.54 7.16 6.22
N LEU A 32 8.50 6.44 5.10
CA LEU A 32 8.91 5.03 5.04
C LEU A 32 10.37 4.84 5.46
N GLN A 33 11.24 5.78 5.09
CA GLN A 33 12.66 5.70 5.44
C GLN A 33 12.89 5.80 6.95
N GLN A 34 11.93 6.29 7.71
CA GLN A 34 12.02 6.42 9.16
C GLN A 34 11.28 5.32 9.91
N GLN A 35 10.64 4.38 9.18
CA GLN A 35 9.87 3.29 9.77
C GLN A 35 10.64 1.99 9.62
N ARG A 36 11.09 1.43 10.74
CA ARG A 36 11.86 0.17 10.72
C ARG A 36 11.02 -1.05 10.29
N ASP A 37 9.69 -0.97 10.42
CA ASP A 37 8.80 -2.08 10.07
C ASP A 37 8.46 -2.13 8.58
N TYR A 38 8.90 -1.14 7.82
CA TYR A 38 8.66 -1.04 6.38
C TYR A 38 9.95 -1.13 5.60
N SER A 39 9.94 -1.90 4.51
CA SER A 39 11.04 -1.97 3.56
C SER A 39 10.53 -1.64 2.16
N VAL A 40 11.12 -0.65 1.50
CA VAL A 40 10.74 -0.30 0.13
C VAL A 40 11.31 -1.35 -0.82
N GLN A 41 10.45 -1.95 -1.63
CA GLN A 41 10.82 -2.99 -2.59
C GLN A 41 10.83 -2.50 -4.03
N GLY A 42 10.08 -1.46 -4.34
CA GLY A 42 10.06 -0.92 -5.69
C GLY A 42 9.38 0.43 -5.77
N LEU A 43 9.77 1.20 -6.78
CA LEU A 43 9.21 2.51 -7.11
C LEU A 43 8.69 2.41 -8.53
N LEU A 44 7.41 2.71 -8.74
CA LEU A 44 6.76 2.52 -10.03
C LEU A 44 5.92 3.73 -10.42
N LYS A 45 5.75 3.93 -11.73
CA LYS A 45 4.80 4.89 -12.29
C LYS A 45 3.90 4.18 -13.30
N ARG A 46 2.62 4.51 -13.28
CA ARG A 46 1.70 4.03 -14.31
C ARG A 46 1.96 4.75 -15.62
N ALA A 47 1.69 4.07 -16.76
CA ALA A 47 2.00 4.59 -18.08
C ALA A 47 1.36 5.95 -18.38
N ASP A 48 0.15 6.21 -17.85
CA ASP A 48 -0.56 7.50 -18.01
C ASP A 48 -0.03 8.59 -17.09
N ARG A 49 0.92 8.27 -16.20
CA ARG A 49 1.54 9.17 -15.21
C ARG A 49 0.56 9.76 -14.19
N LYS A 50 -0.62 9.19 -14.05
CA LYS A 50 -1.64 9.65 -13.10
C LYS A 50 -1.61 8.91 -11.77
N VAL A 51 -0.82 7.85 -11.67
CA VAL A 51 -0.64 7.07 -10.46
C VAL A 51 0.84 6.76 -10.28
N GLU A 52 1.31 6.99 -9.06
CA GLU A 52 2.66 6.60 -8.63
C GLU A 52 2.50 5.53 -7.56
N CYS A 53 3.41 4.57 -7.54
CA CYS A 53 3.28 3.43 -6.65
C CYS A 53 4.60 3.16 -5.93
N ILE A 54 4.49 2.90 -4.63
CA ILE A 54 5.60 2.41 -3.83
C ILE A 54 5.23 1.01 -3.36
N VAL A 55 6.02 0.02 -3.74
CA VAL A 55 5.85 -1.35 -3.25
C VAL A 55 6.67 -1.51 -1.99
N VAL A 56 6.04 -1.99 -0.93
CA VAL A 56 6.69 -2.15 0.38
C VAL A 56 6.44 -3.54 0.92
N ASP A 57 7.37 -4.02 1.76
CA ASP A 57 7.13 -5.09 2.69
C ASP A 57 6.90 -4.47 4.06
N VAL A 58 5.86 -4.88 4.75
CA VAL A 58 5.53 -4.40 6.09
C VAL A 58 5.51 -5.57 7.06
N GLU A 59 6.12 -5.37 8.21
CA GLU A 59 6.11 -6.31 9.33
C GLU A 59 5.16 -5.81 10.40
N SER A 60 4.31 -6.71 10.90
CA SER A 60 3.29 -6.38 11.90
C SER A 60 3.42 -7.28 13.11
N ASP A 61 3.98 -6.76 14.20
CA ASP A 61 4.22 -7.51 15.43
C ASP A 61 2.94 -8.07 16.05
N GLY A 62 1.80 -7.43 15.78
CA GLY A 62 0.51 -7.89 16.29
C GLY A 62 -0.09 -9.07 15.56
N VAL A 63 0.55 -9.56 14.49
CA VAL A 63 0.04 -10.69 13.70
C VAL A 63 0.69 -11.98 14.20
N PRO A 64 -0.09 -12.91 14.78
CA PRO A 64 0.45 -14.22 15.20
C PRO A 64 0.92 -15.01 13.99
N PRO A 65 1.96 -15.85 14.12
CA PRO A 65 2.45 -16.67 13.01
C PRO A 65 1.38 -17.60 12.41
N ARG A 66 0.42 -18.01 13.23
CA ARG A 66 -0.69 -18.86 12.80
C ARG A 66 -1.99 -18.22 13.23
N ASN A 67 -2.52 -17.32 12.40
CA ASN A 67 -3.82 -16.72 12.66
C ASN A 67 -4.86 -17.29 11.71
N ILE A 68 -6.12 -17.28 12.16
CA ILE A 68 -7.25 -17.84 11.40
C ILE A 68 -7.57 -17.05 10.14
N HIS A 69 -7.07 -15.82 10.05
CA HIS A 69 -7.35 -14.95 8.90
C HIS A 69 -6.37 -15.15 7.74
N GLY A 70 -5.24 -15.81 7.97
CA GLY A 70 -4.25 -16.05 6.91
C GLY A 70 -3.37 -14.86 6.56
N ILE A 71 -3.41 -13.80 7.35
CA ILE A 71 -2.50 -12.66 7.20
C ILE A 71 -1.14 -13.05 7.77
N LYS A 72 -0.06 -12.76 7.03
CA LYS A 72 1.29 -13.08 7.48
C LYS A 72 1.90 -11.93 8.27
N TYR A 73 2.86 -12.26 9.12
CA TYR A 73 3.67 -11.29 9.84
C TYR A 73 4.30 -10.27 8.89
N ARG A 74 4.75 -10.72 7.72
CA ARG A 74 5.31 -9.85 6.69
C ARG A 74 4.45 -9.95 5.44
N GLU A 75 3.92 -8.80 5.00
CA GLU A 75 3.08 -8.71 3.81
C GLU A 75 3.65 -7.71 2.83
N ARG A 76 3.49 -8.00 1.54
CA ARG A 76 3.88 -7.08 0.48
C ARG A 76 2.65 -6.30 0.00
N LEU A 77 2.78 -4.98 0.01
CA LEU A 77 1.69 -4.08 -0.34
C LEU A 77 2.14 -3.10 -1.43
N ALA A 78 1.19 -2.71 -2.27
CA ALA A 78 1.37 -1.61 -3.21
C ALA A 78 0.62 -0.39 -2.68
N LEU A 79 1.35 0.71 -2.47
CA LEU A 79 0.77 1.99 -2.07
C LEU A 79 0.61 2.80 -3.34
N CYS A 80 -0.64 2.98 -3.79
CA CYS A 80 -0.95 3.66 -5.05
C CYS A 80 -1.44 5.07 -4.77
N ILE A 81 -0.63 6.05 -5.14
CA ILE A 81 -0.86 7.47 -4.90
C ILE A 81 -1.43 8.08 -6.16
N LEU A 82 -2.63 8.64 -6.06
CA LEU A 82 -3.34 9.24 -7.17
C LEU A 82 -2.95 10.70 -7.32
N GLU A 83 -3.00 11.21 -8.57
CA GLU A 83 -2.67 12.60 -8.88
C GLU A 83 -3.53 13.58 -8.08
N ASN A 84 -4.83 13.30 -7.96
CA ASN A 84 -5.74 14.15 -7.22
C ASN A 84 -5.58 13.90 -5.71
N GLU A 85 -5.05 14.88 -4.99
CA GLU A 85 -4.81 14.78 -3.55
C GLU A 85 -6.09 14.65 -2.71
N LYS A 86 -7.24 14.94 -3.28
CA LYS A 86 -8.53 14.72 -2.62
C LYS A 86 -8.93 13.24 -2.60
N GLN A 87 -8.32 12.43 -3.45
CA GLN A 87 -8.52 10.99 -3.46
C GLN A 87 -7.53 10.33 -2.51
N LEU A 88 -8.02 9.35 -1.75
CA LEU A 88 -7.20 8.63 -0.78
C LEU A 88 -6.17 7.77 -1.50
N VAL A 89 -5.03 7.56 -0.84
CA VAL A 89 -4.04 6.60 -1.30
C VAL A 89 -4.66 5.20 -1.21
N GLU A 90 -4.57 4.46 -2.30
CA GLU A 90 -5.09 3.10 -2.36
C GLU A 90 -4.01 2.11 -1.94
N VAL A 91 -4.37 1.09 -1.18
CA VAL A 91 -3.45 0.06 -0.71
C VAL A 91 -3.92 -1.30 -1.19
N TYR A 92 -3.03 -2.02 -1.86
CA TYR A 92 -3.32 -3.34 -2.39
C TYR A 92 -2.36 -4.37 -1.81
N ALA A 93 -2.91 -5.50 -1.35
CA ALA A 93 -2.10 -6.63 -0.95
C ALA A 93 -1.68 -7.42 -2.19
N LEU A 94 -0.39 -7.61 -2.37
CA LEU A 94 0.16 -8.23 -3.58
C LEU A 94 0.35 -9.74 -3.47
N ARG A 95 0.39 -10.31 -2.27
CA ARG A 95 0.54 -11.77 -2.12
C ARG A 95 -0.70 -12.47 -2.66
N LYS A 96 -0.51 -13.39 -3.60
CA LYS A 96 -1.63 -14.06 -4.30
C LYS A 96 -2.54 -14.82 -3.35
N ASP A 97 -1.99 -15.35 -2.26
CA ASP A 97 -2.75 -16.09 -1.26
C ASP A 97 -3.29 -15.21 -0.14
N PHE A 98 -3.21 -13.89 -0.29
CA PHE A 98 -3.77 -12.98 0.71
C PHE A 98 -5.28 -13.24 0.86
N PRO A 99 -5.79 -13.37 2.10
CA PRO A 99 -7.18 -13.79 2.30
C PRO A 99 -8.19 -12.75 1.84
N ILE A 100 -9.40 -13.22 1.53
CA ILE A 100 -10.55 -12.36 1.27
C ILE A 100 -11.20 -12.07 2.62
N LEU A 101 -11.24 -10.82 3.03
CA LEU A 101 -11.74 -10.39 4.34
C LEU A 101 -12.83 -9.32 4.18
N MET A 102 -13.63 -9.14 5.25
CA MET A 102 -14.75 -8.22 5.24
C MET A 102 -14.34 -6.75 5.06
N HIS A 103 -13.15 -6.38 5.53
CA HIS A 103 -12.67 -5.00 5.49
C HIS A 103 -11.83 -4.71 4.23
N GLN A 104 -12.26 -5.27 3.11
CA GLN A 104 -11.65 -5.03 1.80
C GLN A 104 -12.66 -4.36 0.88
N ASN A 105 -12.15 -3.56 -0.05
CA ASN A 105 -12.94 -3.09 -1.17
C ASN A 105 -13.15 -4.24 -2.15
N LEU A 106 -14.18 -4.14 -2.98
CA LEU A 106 -14.40 -5.15 -4.03
C LEU A 106 -13.22 -5.17 -4.98
N SER A 107 -12.74 -6.37 -5.28
CA SER A 107 -11.65 -6.60 -6.23
C SER A 107 -12.01 -7.76 -7.15
N PRO A 108 -11.58 -7.73 -8.42
CA PRO A 108 -11.78 -8.86 -9.31
C PRO A 108 -11.07 -10.11 -8.79
N PRO A 109 -11.54 -11.32 -9.14
CA PRO A 109 -10.78 -12.53 -8.86
C PRO A 109 -9.40 -12.44 -9.52
N ASP A 110 -8.39 -13.07 -8.94
CA ASP A 110 -7.03 -13.09 -9.47
C ASP A 110 -6.39 -11.71 -9.62
N ALA A 111 -6.81 -10.75 -8.79
CA ALA A 111 -6.25 -9.40 -8.73
C ALA A 111 -5.83 -9.08 -7.29
N PRO A 112 -4.93 -8.10 -7.10
CA PRO A 112 -4.54 -7.67 -5.76
C PRO A 112 -5.75 -7.26 -4.94
N ARG A 113 -5.74 -7.58 -3.63
CA ARG A 113 -6.83 -7.22 -2.73
C ARG A 113 -6.69 -5.77 -2.29
N SER A 114 -7.74 -5.00 -2.50
CA SER A 114 -7.79 -3.61 -2.07
C SER A 114 -8.21 -3.53 -0.60
N LEU A 115 -7.38 -2.86 0.22
CA LEU A 115 -7.65 -2.73 1.65
C LEU A 115 -8.49 -1.49 1.92
N CYS A 116 -9.61 -1.65 2.64
CA CYS A 116 -10.43 -0.54 3.07
C CYS A 116 -9.92 -0.03 4.42
N LEU A 117 -9.06 1.00 4.39
CA LEU A 117 -8.42 1.52 5.59
C LEU A 117 -9.30 2.46 6.40
N TYR A 118 -10.23 3.14 5.74
CA TYR A 118 -10.99 4.21 6.37
C TYR A 118 -12.49 4.01 6.18
N PHE A 119 -13.24 4.24 7.26
CA PHE A 119 -14.70 4.27 7.22
C PHE A 119 -15.22 5.69 7.03
N GLU A 120 -14.40 6.69 7.36
CA GLU A 120 -14.75 8.09 7.28
C GLU A 120 -14.79 8.56 5.82
N PRO A 121 -15.58 9.61 5.50
CA PRO A 121 -15.55 10.18 4.15
C PRO A 121 -14.15 10.69 3.77
N PRO A 122 -13.75 10.61 2.50
CA PRO A 122 -12.41 11.05 2.08
C PRO A 122 -12.06 12.48 2.51
N ALA A 123 -13.01 13.40 2.47
CA ALA A 123 -12.76 14.78 2.89
C ALA A 123 -12.36 14.89 4.36
N SER A 124 -12.93 14.04 5.22
CA SER A 124 -12.58 14.01 6.65
C SER A 124 -11.19 13.43 6.86
N VAL A 125 -10.83 12.41 6.09
CA VAL A 125 -9.51 11.77 6.18
C VAL A 125 -8.42 12.72 5.71
N THR A 126 -8.59 13.35 4.55
CA THR A 126 -7.57 14.24 3.96
C THR A 126 -7.30 15.47 4.82
N ARG A 127 -8.30 15.92 5.60
CA ARG A 127 -8.16 17.10 6.46
C ARG A 127 -7.07 16.94 7.51
N SER A 128 -6.91 15.75 8.06
CA SER A 128 -5.94 15.46 9.12
C SER A 128 -4.89 14.43 8.72
N TRP A 129 -4.82 14.11 7.43
CA TRP A 129 -3.94 13.05 6.92
C TRP A 129 -2.46 13.45 7.03
N THR A 130 -1.64 12.50 7.49
CA THR A 130 -0.18 12.60 7.41
C THR A 130 0.37 11.25 6.94
N PRO A 131 1.56 11.24 6.32
CA PRO A 131 2.18 9.97 5.93
C PRO A 131 2.37 9.01 7.11
N GLN A 132 2.75 9.53 8.27
CA GLN A 132 2.97 8.72 9.47
C GLN A 132 1.68 8.07 9.95
N LYS A 133 0.60 8.83 9.98
CA LYS A 133 -0.72 8.29 10.35
C LYS A 133 -1.18 7.22 9.36
N PHE A 134 -0.95 7.45 8.09
CA PHE A 134 -1.30 6.51 7.03
C PHE A 134 -0.58 5.17 7.23
N LEU A 135 0.73 5.20 7.45
CA LEU A 135 1.52 3.98 7.64
C LEU A 135 1.09 3.22 8.89
N ARG A 136 0.76 3.94 9.98
CA ARG A 136 0.23 3.30 11.18
C ARG A 136 -1.13 2.69 10.97
N ARG A 137 -1.97 3.33 10.15
CA ARG A 137 -3.31 2.80 9.84
C ARG A 137 -3.22 1.48 9.10
N ILE A 138 -2.27 1.35 8.18
CA ILE A 138 -2.02 0.09 7.48
C ILE A 138 -1.69 -1.02 8.48
N GLN A 139 -0.77 -0.77 9.40
CA GLN A 139 -0.39 -1.77 10.41
C GLN A 139 -1.56 -2.13 11.32
N SER A 140 -2.40 -1.16 11.67
CA SER A 140 -3.60 -1.42 12.47
C SER A 140 -4.62 -2.28 11.72
N TRP A 141 -4.71 -2.12 10.40
CA TRP A 141 -5.60 -2.93 9.58
C TRP A 141 -5.14 -4.39 9.55
N LEU A 142 -3.84 -4.58 9.45
CA LEU A 142 -3.26 -5.92 9.44
C LEU A 142 -3.32 -6.55 10.84
#